data_cba0bf3b0e810d34f3830c16fc2123a1
#
_entry.id   cba0bf3b0e810d34f3830c16fc2123a1
#
_cell.length_a   1.000
_cell.length_b   1.000
_cell.length_c   1.000
_cell.angle_alpha   90.00
_cell.angle_beta   90.00
_cell.angle_gamma   90.00
#
_symmetry.space_group_name_H-M   'P 1'
#
loop_
_entity.id
_entity.type
_entity.pdbx_description
1 polymer ?
#
loop_
_entity_poly.entity_id
_entity_poly.type
_entity_poly.pdbx_seq_one_letter_code
_entity_poly.pdbx_strand_id
1 'polypeptide(L)'
;LSLHDALPIFAVKGRVPYAHPQAIYSYVIIFTGREAMSSPLILTLLAGSATFIGAIFGVIGQKPSNRLLGFSLGFAAGIMLLISLMEMLPAALAAEGMSPLLGYGMFVVGLLGYFGLDRLLPHAHPQDLMTPAMPRPRNLRRTAILLTLGISLHNFPEGIATYVTASNNLELGMGVALAVALHNIPEGLAVAGPVYAATGSRSKAVLWAGLSGMAEILGGVLAWLILGSLVSPLVMGAIMAAVAGIMVALSVDELMPLAKEIDPQSNPSYGVLCGMSVMGLSLVVLQTMGIG
;
A
#
# COMPACT_ATOMS: atom_id res chain seq x y z
N LEU A 1 -22.97 -31.12 -38.43
CA LEU A 1 -23.98 -30.50 -37.60
C LEU A 1 -23.57 -29.10 -37.27
N SER A 2 -24.25 -28.14 -37.88
CA SER A 2 -23.93 -26.69 -37.87
C SER A 2 -24.42 -26.03 -36.59
N LEU A 3 -23.65 -25.07 -36.10
CA LEU A 3 -23.84 -24.30 -34.86
C LEU A 3 -24.98 -23.25 -34.97
N HIS A 4 -26.01 -23.53 -35.80
CA HIS A 4 -27.10 -22.57 -36.11
C HIS A 4 -28.44 -22.84 -35.43
N ASP A 5 -28.58 -23.89 -34.61
CA ASP A 5 -29.92 -24.34 -34.16
C ASP A 5 -30.21 -24.17 -32.66
N ALA A 6 -29.65 -23.19 -31.97
CA ALA A 6 -29.94 -23.00 -30.56
C ALA A 6 -30.00 -21.52 -30.12
N LEU A 7 -30.94 -20.74 -30.64
CA LEU A 7 -31.41 -19.52 -29.98
C LEU A 7 -32.91 -19.29 -30.24
N PRO A 8 -33.77 -19.16 -29.22
CA PRO A 8 -35.18 -18.83 -29.41
C PRO A 8 -35.35 -17.36 -29.80
N ILE A 9 -36.00 -17.16 -30.93
CA ILE A 9 -36.37 -15.86 -31.48
C ILE A 9 -37.53 -15.27 -30.66
N PHE A 10 -37.27 -14.26 -29.84
CA PHE A 10 -38.32 -13.35 -29.40
C PHE A 10 -38.44 -12.21 -30.42
N ALA A 11 -39.43 -12.34 -31.30
CA ALA A 11 -39.82 -11.29 -32.23
C ALA A 11 -40.57 -10.18 -31.49
N VAL A 12 -39.88 -9.11 -31.15
CA VAL A 12 -40.50 -7.83 -30.79
C VAL A 12 -40.62 -7.01 -32.06
N LYS A 13 -41.88 -6.89 -32.59
CA LYS A 13 -42.27 -5.97 -33.65
C LYS A 13 -42.24 -4.54 -33.10
N GLY A 14 -41.12 -3.86 -33.23
CA GLY A 14 -40.97 -2.42 -33.06
C GLY A 14 -39.78 -1.99 -33.91
N ARG A 15 -40.02 -1.02 -34.83
CA ARG A 15 -38.94 -0.43 -35.63
C ARG A 15 -37.93 0.24 -34.68
N VAL A 16 -36.83 -0.42 -34.39
CA VAL A 16 -35.68 0.21 -33.74
C VAL A 16 -35.00 1.08 -34.81
N PRO A 17 -34.78 2.40 -34.58
CA PRO A 17 -33.99 3.22 -35.47
C PRO A 17 -32.61 2.59 -35.58
N TYR A 18 -32.07 2.48 -36.79
CA TYR A 18 -30.73 2.01 -37.05
C TYR A 18 -29.73 2.86 -36.26
N ALA A 19 -29.39 2.42 -35.07
CA ALA A 19 -28.25 2.99 -34.34
C ALA A 19 -26.98 2.61 -35.11
N HIS A 20 -26.19 3.62 -35.48
CA HIS A 20 -24.95 3.43 -36.19
C HIS A 20 -24.06 2.41 -35.45
N PRO A 21 -23.48 1.41 -36.12
CA PRO A 21 -22.66 0.38 -35.46
C PRO A 21 -21.59 0.94 -34.51
N GLN A 22 -21.07 2.13 -34.82
CA GLN A 22 -20.14 2.85 -33.93
C GLN A 22 -20.74 3.26 -32.58
N ALA A 23 -22.03 3.53 -32.49
CA ALA A 23 -22.68 3.87 -31.22
C ALA A 23 -22.78 2.65 -30.29
N ILE A 24 -23.07 1.46 -30.85
CA ILE A 24 -23.11 0.20 -30.10
C ILE A 24 -21.71 -0.17 -29.61
N TYR A 25 -20.69 -0.01 -30.46
CA TYR A 25 -19.29 -0.23 -30.04
C TYR A 25 -18.86 0.73 -28.92
N SER A 26 -19.23 2.00 -29.01
CA SER A 26 -18.93 2.98 -27.95
C SER A 26 -19.64 2.66 -26.63
N TYR A 27 -20.88 2.18 -26.66
CA TYR A 27 -21.61 1.75 -25.45
C TYR A 27 -21.01 0.48 -24.84
N VAL A 28 -20.64 -0.51 -25.67
CA VAL A 28 -20.00 -1.75 -25.20
C VAL A 28 -18.64 -1.45 -24.57
N ILE A 29 -17.81 -0.60 -25.19
CA ILE A 29 -16.50 -0.20 -24.64
C ILE A 29 -16.66 0.59 -23.33
N ILE A 30 -17.67 1.46 -23.21
CA ILE A 30 -17.94 2.20 -21.98
C ILE A 30 -18.41 1.27 -20.85
N PHE A 31 -19.24 0.25 -21.15
CA PHE A 31 -19.73 -0.68 -20.14
C PHE A 31 -18.66 -1.71 -19.72
N THR A 32 -17.99 -2.35 -20.66
CA THR A 32 -16.89 -3.31 -20.36
C THR A 32 -15.67 -2.61 -19.79
N GLY A 33 -15.37 -1.39 -20.23
CA GLY A 33 -14.29 -0.59 -19.64
C GLY A 33 -14.57 -0.13 -18.21
N ARG A 34 -15.83 0.13 -17.83
CA ARG A 34 -16.17 0.49 -16.45
C ARG A 34 -16.10 -0.69 -15.47
N GLU A 35 -16.49 -1.88 -15.88
CA GLU A 35 -16.39 -3.07 -15.03
C GLU A 35 -14.93 -3.51 -14.86
N ALA A 36 -14.13 -3.46 -15.93
CA ALA A 36 -12.71 -3.75 -15.86
C ALA A 36 -11.93 -2.71 -14.99
N MET A 37 -12.39 -1.46 -14.94
CA MET A 37 -11.77 -0.39 -14.14
C MET A 37 -12.19 -0.38 -12.68
N SER A 38 -13.30 -1.01 -12.32
CA SER A 38 -13.78 -1.05 -10.93
C SER A 38 -12.99 -2.03 -10.06
N SER A 39 -12.56 -3.16 -10.61
CA SER A 39 -11.83 -4.20 -9.87
C SER A 39 -10.50 -3.73 -9.28
N PRO A 40 -9.62 -3.02 -10.01
CA PRO A 40 -8.39 -2.46 -9.44
C PRO A 40 -8.63 -1.46 -8.31
N LEU A 41 -9.65 -0.59 -8.45
CA LEU A 41 -10.01 0.36 -7.38
C LEU A 41 -10.56 -0.35 -6.14
N ILE A 42 -11.33 -1.42 -6.32
CA ILE A 42 -11.83 -2.23 -5.20
C ILE A 42 -10.66 -2.88 -4.46
N LEU A 43 -9.68 -3.42 -5.17
CA LEU A 43 -8.49 -4.01 -4.56
C LEU A 43 -7.70 -2.97 -3.75
N THR A 44 -7.47 -1.78 -4.30
CA THR A 44 -6.82 -0.68 -3.59
C THR A 44 -7.63 -0.21 -2.37
N LEU A 45 -8.96 -0.13 -2.49
CA LEU A 45 -9.85 0.20 -1.38
C LEU A 45 -9.75 -0.83 -0.25
N LEU A 46 -9.74 -2.12 -0.59
CA LEU A 46 -9.62 -3.20 0.39
C LEU A 46 -8.25 -3.17 1.09
N ALA A 47 -7.18 -2.96 0.32
CA ALA A 47 -5.82 -2.86 0.86
C ALA A 47 -5.69 -1.68 1.82
N GLY A 48 -6.07 -0.46 1.43
CA GLY A 48 -6.03 0.71 2.30
C GLY A 48 -6.97 0.63 3.50
N SER A 49 -8.09 -0.11 3.37
CA SER A 49 -9.02 -0.35 4.49
C SER A 49 -8.42 -1.25 5.57
N ALA A 50 -7.39 -2.05 5.28
CA ALA A 50 -6.72 -2.90 6.25
C ALA A 50 -6.02 -2.09 7.35
N THR A 51 -5.58 -0.86 7.06
CA THR A 51 -5.05 0.08 8.05
C THR A 51 -6.07 0.40 9.14
N PHE A 52 -7.36 0.55 8.80
CA PHE A 52 -8.43 0.72 9.79
C PHE A 52 -8.60 -0.51 10.68
N ILE A 53 -8.48 -1.71 10.11
CA ILE A 53 -8.57 -2.97 10.87
C ILE A 53 -7.43 -3.01 11.89
N GLY A 54 -6.21 -2.69 11.47
CA GLY A 54 -5.04 -2.59 12.36
C GLY A 54 -5.23 -1.55 13.46
N ALA A 55 -5.78 -0.39 13.12
CA ALA A 55 -6.07 0.66 14.10
C ALA A 55 -7.09 0.22 15.15
N ILE A 56 -8.14 -0.48 14.72
CA ILE A 56 -9.14 -1.05 15.66
C ILE A 56 -8.46 -2.01 16.62
N PHE A 57 -7.64 -2.94 16.13
CA PHE A 57 -6.87 -3.84 16.99
C PHE A 57 -5.95 -3.09 17.95
N GLY A 58 -5.34 -1.99 17.51
CA GLY A 58 -4.47 -1.15 18.34
C GLY A 58 -5.16 -0.44 19.50
N VAL A 59 -6.49 -0.29 19.44
CA VAL A 59 -7.28 0.41 20.48
C VAL A 59 -8.28 -0.48 21.23
N ILE A 60 -8.46 -1.73 20.80
CA ILE A 60 -9.28 -2.71 21.53
C ILE A 60 -8.54 -3.14 22.79
N GLY A 61 -9.21 -3.05 23.93
CA GLY A 61 -8.65 -3.45 25.22
C GLY A 61 -7.80 -2.37 25.89
N GLN A 62 -6.71 -2.78 26.54
CA GLN A 62 -5.76 -1.87 27.19
C GLN A 62 -4.80 -1.25 26.18
N LYS A 63 -4.11 -0.17 26.57
CA LYS A 63 -3.04 0.42 25.75
C LYS A 63 -2.03 -0.65 25.39
N PRO A 64 -1.60 -0.75 24.10
CA PRO A 64 -0.61 -1.74 23.72
C PRO A 64 0.70 -1.54 24.48
N SER A 65 1.32 -2.64 24.87
CA SER A 65 2.62 -2.58 25.55
C SER A 65 3.71 -2.13 24.55
N ASN A 66 4.80 -1.56 25.08
CA ASN A 66 5.96 -1.20 24.26
C ASN A 66 6.52 -2.39 23.47
N ARG A 67 6.48 -3.59 24.08
CA ARG A 67 6.91 -4.83 23.39
C ARG A 67 6.05 -5.14 22.17
N LEU A 68 4.72 -5.03 22.30
CA LEU A 68 3.80 -5.27 21.19
C LEU A 68 3.97 -4.21 20.11
N LEU A 69 4.10 -2.94 20.49
CA LEU A 69 4.34 -1.85 19.52
C LEU A 69 5.67 -2.01 18.79
N GLY A 70 6.78 -2.26 19.53
CA GLY A 70 8.09 -2.47 18.93
C GLY A 70 8.11 -3.69 18.00
N PHE A 71 7.48 -4.80 18.41
CA PHE A 71 7.31 -5.98 17.56
C PHE A 71 6.51 -5.66 16.28
N SER A 72 5.36 -4.96 16.41
CA SER A 72 4.48 -4.65 15.27
C SER A 72 5.14 -3.72 14.26
N LEU A 73 5.88 -2.70 14.72
CA LEU A 73 6.66 -1.82 13.84
C LEU A 73 7.77 -2.60 13.12
N GLY A 74 8.49 -3.46 13.84
CA GLY A 74 9.46 -4.36 13.24
C GLY A 74 8.82 -5.32 12.23
N PHE A 75 7.64 -5.86 12.52
CA PHE A 75 6.90 -6.76 11.64
C PHE A 75 6.51 -6.05 10.33
N ALA A 76 5.98 -4.82 10.42
CA ALA A 76 5.68 -4.00 9.25
C ALA A 76 6.94 -3.74 8.42
N ALA A 77 8.05 -3.29 9.05
CA ALA A 77 9.32 -3.07 8.38
C ALA A 77 9.83 -4.34 7.66
N GLY A 78 9.69 -5.51 8.29
CA GLY A 78 10.09 -6.79 7.70
C GLY A 78 9.28 -7.15 6.45
N ILE A 79 7.97 -6.99 6.49
CA ILE A 79 7.09 -7.19 5.34
C ILE A 79 7.47 -6.23 4.22
N MET A 80 7.57 -4.92 4.52
CA MET A 80 7.89 -3.88 3.54
C MET A 80 9.25 -4.11 2.87
N LEU A 81 10.29 -4.48 3.62
CA LEU A 81 11.60 -4.81 3.06
C LEU A 81 11.52 -6.00 2.10
N LEU A 82 10.84 -7.07 2.49
CA LEU A 82 10.76 -8.26 1.65
C LEU A 82 9.97 -8.02 0.38
N ILE A 83 8.76 -7.41 0.47
CA ILE A 83 7.94 -7.13 -0.71
C ILE A 83 8.64 -6.18 -1.67
N SER A 84 9.31 -5.15 -1.16
CA SER A 84 10.02 -4.16 -1.99
C SER A 84 11.16 -4.80 -2.79
N LEU A 85 11.93 -5.68 -2.16
CA LEU A 85 13.13 -6.26 -2.78
C LEU A 85 12.87 -7.57 -3.54
N MET A 86 11.88 -8.35 -3.14
CA MET A 86 11.61 -9.68 -3.73
C MET A 86 10.44 -9.70 -4.71
N GLU A 87 9.57 -8.70 -4.65
CA GLU A 87 8.39 -8.63 -5.52
C GLU A 87 8.42 -7.36 -6.39
N MET A 88 8.35 -6.17 -5.77
CA MET A 88 8.18 -4.92 -6.51
C MET A 88 9.37 -4.58 -7.42
N LEU A 89 10.59 -4.65 -6.89
CA LEU A 89 11.78 -4.34 -7.69
C LEU A 89 12.02 -5.37 -8.81
N PRO A 90 11.93 -6.69 -8.60
CA PRO A 90 11.99 -7.66 -9.68
C PRO A 90 10.90 -7.46 -10.75
N ALA A 91 9.64 -7.22 -10.34
CA ALA A 91 8.55 -6.94 -11.27
C ALA A 91 8.81 -5.65 -12.08
N ALA A 92 9.35 -4.61 -11.45
CA ALA A 92 9.75 -3.39 -12.12
C ALA A 92 10.85 -3.63 -13.17
N LEU A 93 11.85 -4.45 -12.83
CA LEU A 93 12.95 -4.80 -13.75
C LEU A 93 12.50 -5.69 -14.91
N ALA A 94 11.44 -6.46 -14.72
CA ALA A 94 10.85 -7.31 -15.77
C ALA A 94 9.90 -6.54 -16.71
N ALA A 95 9.56 -5.28 -16.41
CA ALA A 95 8.65 -4.48 -17.22
C ALA A 95 9.19 -4.27 -18.63
N GLU A 96 8.31 -4.33 -19.65
CA GLU A 96 8.68 -4.15 -21.07
C GLU A 96 9.36 -2.81 -21.30
N GLY A 97 10.52 -2.85 -21.95
CA GLY A 97 11.35 -1.68 -22.22
C GLY A 97 12.22 -1.20 -21.04
N MET A 98 12.12 -1.83 -19.88
CA MET A 98 12.94 -1.50 -18.71
C MET A 98 14.37 -2.01 -18.89
N SER A 99 15.35 -1.10 -18.75
CA SER A 99 16.75 -1.49 -18.63
C SER A 99 17.15 -1.62 -17.15
N PRO A 100 18.12 -2.48 -16.81
CA PRO A 100 18.61 -2.58 -15.44
C PRO A 100 19.09 -1.22 -14.87
N LEU A 101 19.76 -0.42 -15.69
CA LEU A 101 20.21 0.91 -15.29
C LEU A 101 19.05 1.85 -14.95
N LEU A 102 17.97 1.83 -15.72
CA LEU A 102 16.80 2.64 -15.47
C LEU A 102 16.06 2.13 -14.20
N GLY A 103 15.82 0.83 -14.09
CA GLY A 103 15.12 0.24 -12.95
C GLY A 103 15.84 0.48 -11.63
N TYR A 104 17.13 0.14 -11.54
CA TYR A 104 17.93 0.44 -10.33
C TYR A 104 18.11 1.95 -10.12
N GLY A 105 18.22 2.75 -11.21
CA GLY A 105 18.26 4.19 -11.14
C GLY A 105 17.00 4.77 -10.50
N MET A 106 15.82 4.31 -10.90
CA MET A 106 14.53 4.73 -10.31
C MET A 106 14.39 4.27 -8.86
N PHE A 107 14.87 3.07 -8.51
CA PHE A 107 14.93 2.62 -7.12
C PHE A 107 15.78 3.58 -6.26
N VAL A 108 16.95 3.98 -6.75
CA VAL A 108 17.82 4.96 -6.06
C VAL A 108 17.15 6.34 -6.00
N VAL A 109 16.45 6.75 -7.06
CA VAL A 109 15.63 7.99 -7.04
C VAL A 109 14.58 7.93 -5.94
N GLY A 110 13.91 6.78 -5.74
CA GLY A 110 12.98 6.58 -4.64
C GLY A 110 13.64 6.69 -3.26
N LEU A 111 14.77 6.01 -3.06
CA LEU A 111 15.56 6.12 -1.82
C LEU A 111 15.92 7.58 -1.50
N LEU A 112 16.48 8.29 -2.47
CA LEU A 112 16.90 9.68 -2.29
C LEU A 112 15.69 10.63 -2.19
N GLY A 113 14.62 10.33 -2.90
CA GLY A 113 13.35 11.06 -2.85
C GLY A 113 12.74 11.02 -1.46
N TYR A 114 12.77 9.85 -0.81
CA TYR A 114 12.35 9.72 0.59
C TYR A 114 13.16 10.67 1.49
N PHE A 115 14.48 10.65 1.46
CA PHE A 115 15.32 11.54 2.27
C PHE A 115 15.13 13.02 1.92
N GLY A 116 14.83 13.33 0.66
CA GLY A 116 14.47 14.69 0.23
C GLY A 116 13.17 15.15 0.87
N LEU A 117 12.14 14.29 0.84
CA LEU A 117 10.83 14.54 1.42
C LEU A 117 10.91 14.59 2.95
N ASP A 118 11.69 13.70 3.55
CA ASP A 118 11.97 13.67 4.98
C ASP A 118 12.51 15.01 5.47
N ARG A 119 13.43 15.63 4.77
CA ARG A 119 13.98 16.96 5.12
C ARG A 119 12.97 18.11 5.00
N LEU A 120 11.95 17.97 4.17
CA LEU A 120 10.89 18.97 4.00
C LEU A 120 9.83 18.87 5.11
N LEU A 121 9.71 17.71 5.76
CA LEU A 121 8.82 17.51 6.88
C LEU A 121 9.52 17.86 8.18
N PRO A 122 8.86 18.57 9.14
CA PRO A 122 9.44 18.87 10.43
C PRO A 122 9.57 17.60 11.28
N HIS A 123 10.69 16.89 11.16
CA HIS A 123 10.95 15.68 11.92
C HIS A 123 11.27 15.98 13.38
N ALA A 124 10.67 15.19 14.28
CA ALA A 124 11.22 15.03 15.62
C ALA A 124 12.39 14.03 15.49
N HIS A 125 13.62 14.52 15.39
CA HIS A 125 14.75 13.63 15.44
C HIS A 125 14.71 12.79 16.74
N PRO A 126 15.07 11.49 16.68
CA PRO A 126 15.19 10.64 17.86
C PRO A 126 16.03 11.28 18.98
N GLN A 127 16.96 12.18 18.64
CA GLN A 127 17.77 12.95 19.59
C GLN A 127 16.95 13.91 20.47
N ASP A 128 15.79 14.39 20.03
CA ASP A 128 14.89 15.22 20.84
C ASP A 128 14.13 14.40 21.90
N LEU A 129 14.13 13.08 21.76
CA LEU A 129 13.49 12.11 22.66
C LEU A 129 14.45 11.56 23.72
N MET A 130 15.76 11.74 23.53
CA MET A 130 16.82 11.21 24.42
C MET A 130 17.06 12.01 25.71
N THR A 131 16.22 12.93 26.09
CA THR A 131 16.27 13.47 27.45
C THR A 131 15.69 12.44 28.43
N PRO A 132 16.41 12.05 29.53
CA PRO A 132 15.99 11.03 30.49
C PRO A 132 14.74 11.37 31.29
N ALA A 133 14.12 12.51 31.04
CA ALA A 133 12.84 12.88 31.64
C ALA A 133 11.70 12.23 30.83
N MET A 134 10.77 11.54 31.53
CA MET A 134 9.55 10.95 30.97
C MET A 134 9.04 11.73 29.78
N PRO A 135 8.65 11.03 28.65
CA PRO A 135 8.17 11.71 27.44
C PRO A 135 7.03 12.66 27.84
N ARG A 136 7.24 13.96 27.69
CA ARG A 136 6.20 14.94 27.99
C ARG A 136 5.05 14.74 26.99
N PRO A 137 3.77 14.88 27.38
CA PRO A 137 2.60 14.67 26.50
C PRO A 137 2.67 15.42 25.16
N ARG A 138 3.43 16.53 25.14
CA ARG A 138 3.65 17.40 23.97
C ARG A 138 4.50 16.70 22.89
N ASN A 139 5.47 15.88 23.29
CA ASN A 139 6.37 15.19 22.38
C ASN A 139 5.66 13.99 21.73
N LEU A 140 4.89 13.21 22.51
CA LEU A 140 4.09 12.09 21.99
C LEU A 140 3.09 12.52 20.91
N ARG A 141 2.43 13.68 21.08
CA ARG A 141 1.50 14.19 20.07
C ARG A 141 2.22 14.57 18.78
N ARG A 142 3.38 15.21 18.88
CA ARG A 142 4.20 15.55 17.71
C ARG A 142 4.67 14.28 16.98
N THR A 143 5.21 13.31 17.70
CA THR A 143 5.62 12.01 17.15
C THR A 143 4.45 11.30 16.46
N ALA A 144 3.27 11.26 17.07
CA ALA A 144 2.09 10.68 16.47
C ALA A 144 1.69 11.35 15.14
N ILE A 145 1.77 12.69 15.07
CA ILE A 145 1.48 13.45 13.83
C ILE A 145 2.51 13.12 12.76
N LEU A 146 3.80 13.17 13.09
CA LEU A 146 4.88 12.93 12.13
C LEU A 146 4.86 11.49 11.61
N LEU A 147 4.63 10.52 12.51
CA LEU A 147 4.47 9.12 12.13
C LEU A 147 3.28 8.93 11.19
N THR A 148 2.13 9.54 11.51
CA THR A 148 0.95 9.46 10.63
C THR A 148 1.22 10.07 9.27
N LEU A 149 1.90 11.22 9.20
CA LEU A 149 2.26 11.85 7.93
C LEU A 149 3.27 11.00 7.15
N GLY A 150 4.31 10.47 7.80
CA GLY A 150 5.30 9.59 7.18
C GLY A 150 4.63 8.35 6.57
N ILE A 151 3.79 7.66 7.34
CA ILE A 151 3.03 6.50 6.86
C ILE A 151 2.03 6.89 5.76
N SER A 152 1.37 8.05 5.82
CA SER A 152 0.50 8.51 4.73
C SER A 152 1.24 8.76 3.43
N LEU A 153 2.47 9.26 3.52
CA LEU A 153 3.30 9.56 2.34
C LEU A 153 3.75 8.32 1.59
N HIS A 154 3.97 7.19 2.26
CA HIS A 154 4.28 5.96 1.54
C HIS A 154 3.04 5.19 1.10
N ASN A 155 1.93 5.23 1.85
CA ASN A 155 0.68 4.60 1.44
C ASN A 155 0.17 5.17 0.12
N PHE A 156 0.40 6.45 -0.14
CA PHE A 156 -0.03 7.07 -1.40
C PHE A 156 0.63 6.46 -2.65
N PRO A 157 1.97 6.31 -2.75
CA PRO A 157 2.62 5.54 -3.81
C PRO A 157 2.19 4.07 -3.88
N GLU A 158 1.92 3.43 -2.74
CA GLU A 158 1.44 2.04 -2.71
C GLU A 158 0.08 1.88 -3.35
N GLY A 159 -0.83 2.82 -3.10
CA GLY A 159 -2.12 2.84 -3.78
C GLY A 159 -2.00 3.00 -5.29
N ILE A 160 -1.05 3.81 -5.76
CA ILE A 160 -0.72 3.91 -7.18
C ILE A 160 -0.23 2.55 -7.69
N ALA A 161 0.74 1.93 -7.02
CA ALA A 161 1.33 0.66 -7.44
C ALA A 161 0.28 -0.47 -7.45
N THR A 162 -0.55 -0.59 -6.41
CA THR A 162 -1.62 -1.58 -6.30
C THR A 162 -2.64 -1.42 -7.44
N TYR A 163 -3.16 -0.20 -7.64
CA TYR A 163 -4.10 0.08 -8.71
C TYR A 163 -3.54 -0.30 -10.06
N VAL A 164 -2.33 0.08 -10.34
CA VAL A 164 -1.79 -0.06 -11.66
C VAL A 164 -1.34 -1.49 -11.95
N THR A 165 -0.77 -2.19 -10.97
CA THR A 165 -0.51 -3.63 -11.12
C THR A 165 -1.80 -4.38 -11.41
N ALA A 166 -2.87 -4.10 -10.67
CA ALA A 166 -4.18 -4.70 -10.88
C ALA A 166 -4.82 -4.33 -12.22
N SER A 167 -4.55 -3.15 -12.75
CA SER A 167 -5.04 -2.71 -14.06
C SER A 167 -4.36 -3.43 -15.22
N ASN A 168 -3.08 -3.78 -15.06
CA ASN A 168 -2.31 -4.51 -16.07
C ASN A 168 -2.53 -6.02 -15.99
N ASN A 169 -2.58 -6.56 -14.78
CA ASN A 169 -2.82 -7.96 -14.51
C ASN A 169 -3.59 -8.09 -13.19
N LEU A 170 -4.88 -8.46 -13.30
CA LEU A 170 -5.76 -8.53 -12.13
C LEU A 170 -5.29 -9.59 -11.12
N GLU A 171 -4.78 -10.70 -11.59
CA GLU A 171 -4.30 -11.80 -10.76
C GLU A 171 -3.07 -11.39 -9.94
N LEU A 172 -2.07 -10.80 -10.59
CA LEU A 172 -0.92 -10.21 -9.91
C LEU A 172 -1.36 -9.08 -8.96
N GLY A 173 -2.31 -8.24 -9.39
CA GLY A 173 -2.90 -7.18 -8.58
C GLY A 173 -3.59 -7.67 -7.32
N MET A 174 -4.27 -8.83 -7.36
CA MET A 174 -4.84 -9.48 -6.16
C MET A 174 -3.74 -9.90 -5.19
N GLY A 175 -2.64 -10.47 -5.69
CA GLY A 175 -1.48 -10.83 -4.88
C GLY A 175 -0.87 -9.61 -4.19
N VAL A 176 -0.60 -8.54 -4.93
CA VAL A 176 -0.07 -7.27 -4.41
C VAL A 176 -1.03 -6.66 -3.39
N ALA A 177 -2.33 -6.57 -3.69
CA ALA A 177 -3.32 -6.02 -2.77
C ALA A 177 -3.42 -6.82 -1.46
N LEU A 178 -3.32 -8.14 -1.53
CA LEU A 178 -3.29 -8.99 -0.34
C LEU A 178 -2.02 -8.74 0.48
N ALA A 179 -0.87 -8.66 -0.16
CA ALA A 179 0.39 -8.37 0.49
C ALA A 179 0.37 -6.99 1.16
N VAL A 180 -0.11 -5.96 0.45
CA VAL A 180 -0.31 -4.60 0.98
C VAL A 180 -1.29 -4.62 2.15
N ALA A 181 -2.43 -5.30 2.07
CA ALA A 181 -3.36 -5.43 3.18
C ALA A 181 -2.74 -6.06 4.43
N LEU A 182 -1.88 -7.07 4.26
CA LEU A 182 -1.21 -7.75 5.38
C LEU A 182 -0.24 -6.83 6.13
N HIS A 183 0.47 -5.92 5.47
CA HIS A 183 1.34 -4.98 6.18
C HIS A 183 0.60 -3.73 6.65
N ASN A 184 -0.47 -3.32 6.01
CA ASN A 184 -1.32 -2.21 6.44
C ASN A 184 -1.96 -2.46 7.82
N ILE A 185 -2.23 -3.72 8.18
CA ILE A 185 -2.74 -4.04 9.54
C ILE A 185 -1.73 -3.65 10.63
N PRO A 186 -0.47 -4.09 10.62
CA PRO A 186 0.57 -3.60 11.54
C PRO A 186 0.78 -2.08 11.49
N GLU A 187 0.69 -1.45 10.32
CA GLU A 187 0.82 0.00 10.19
C GLU A 187 -0.31 0.76 10.88
N GLY A 188 -1.54 0.30 10.70
CA GLY A 188 -2.68 0.85 11.42
C GLY A 188 -2.49 0.79 12.94
N LEU A 189 -1.92 -0.32 13.45
CA LEU A 189 -1.53 -0.45 14.85
C LEU A 189 -0.41 0.53 15.22
N ALA A 190 0.59 0.68 14.35
CA ALA A 190 1.75 1.57 14.53
C ALA A 190 1.34 3.05 14.63
N VAL A 191 0.35 3.49 13.85
CA VAL A 191 -0.22 4.85 13.96
C VAL A 191 -1.13 4.96 15.17
N ALA A 192 -2.05 4.03 15.36
CA ALA A 192 -3.07 4.11 16.40
C ALA A 192 -2.47 4.05 17.83
N GLY A 193 -1.43 3.26 18.04
CA GLY A 193 -0.79 3.10 19.33
C GLY A 193 -0.25 4.41 19.93
N PRO A 194 0.67 5.12 19.24
CA PRO A 194 1.18 6.43 19.69
C PRO A 194 0.09 7.50 19.80
N VAL A 195 -0.85 7.58 18.85
CA VAL A 195 -1.97 8.52 18.92
C VAL A 195 -2.83 8.26 20.15
N TYR A 196 -3.15 6.99 20.44
CA TYR A 196 -3.91 6.63 21.64
C TYR A 196 -3.12 6.93 22.91
N ALA A 197 -1.84 6.62 22.93
CA ALA A 197 -0.97 6.95 24.07
C ALA A 197 -0.92 8.47 24.34
N ALA A 198 -0.83 9.28 23.28
CA ALA A 198 -0.75 10.74 23.37
C ALA A 198 -2.06 11.42 23.72
N THR A 199 -3.20 10.89 23.25
CA THR A 199 -4.51 11.58 23.33
C THR A 199 -5.47 10.94 24.34
N GLY A 200 -5.25 9.69 24.72
CA GLY A 200 -6.19 8.88 25.49
C GLY A 200 -7.51 8.55 24.75
N SER A 201 -7.63 8.94 23.48
CA SER A 201 -8.85 8.82 22.67
C SER A 201 -8.73 7.75 21.60
N ARG A 202 -9.53 6.67 21.73
CA ARG A 202 -9.62 5.60 20.72
C ARG A 202 -10.10 6.11 19.37
N SER A 203 -11.11 6.97 19.38
CA SER A 203 -11.67 7.53 18.13
C SER A 203 -10.64 8.36 17.38
N LYS A 204 -9.80 9.15 18.07
CA LYS A 204 -8.72 9.89 17.43
C LYS A 204 -7.66 8.96 16.86
N ALA A 205 -7.31 7.90 17.58
CA ALA A 205 -6.33 6.92 17.11
C ALA A 205 -6.80 6.22 15.82
N VAL A 206 -8.05 5.76 15.78
CA VAL A 206 -8.65 5.14 14.60
C VAL A 206 -8.78 6.16 13.45
N LEU A 207 -9.18 7.41 13.74
CA LEU A 207 -9.30 8.44 12.71
C LEU A 207 -7.95 8.75 12.06
N TRP A 208 -6.88 8.93 12.84
CA TRP A 208 -5.57 9.26 12.30
C TRP A 208 -4.98 8.11 11.48
N ALA A 209 -5.10 6.88 11.96
CA ALA A 209 -4.70 5.71 11.20
C ALA A 209 -5.56 5.53 9.93
N GLY A 210 -6.85 5.80 10.04
CA GLY A 210 -7.74 5.78 8.89
C GLY A 210 -7.39 6.82 7.84
N LEU A 211 -7.01 8.04 8.25
CA LEU A 211 -6.53 9.08 7.32
C LEU A 211 -5.24 8.65 6.62
N SER A 212 -4.37 7.92 7.31
CA SER A 212 -3.18 7.33 6.69
C SER A 212 -3.55 6.30 5.62
N GLY A 213 -4.45 5.35 5.92
CA GLY A 213 -4.95 4.38 4.94
C GLY A 213 -5.73 5.02 3.78
N MET A 214 -6.41 6.16 4.01
CA MET A 214 -7.05 6.93 2.93
C MET A 214 -6.05 7.47 1.91
N ALA A 215 -4.80 7.72 2.28
CA ALA A 215 -3.77 8.15 1.34
C ALA A 215 -3.53 7.10 0.25
N GLU A 216 -3.57 5.82 0.58
CA GLU A 216 -3.48 4.71 -0.39
C GLU A 216 -4.67 4.73 -1.36
N ILE A 217 -5.88 4.87 -0.85
CA ILE A 217 -7.09 4.96 -1.68
C ILE A 217 -7.01 6.16 -2.62
N LEU A 218 -6.53 7.31 -2.12
CA LEU A 218 -6.33 8.52 -2.94
C LEU A 218 -5.26 8.30 -4.02
N GLY A 219 -4.18 7.57 -3.71
CA GLY A 219 -3.17 7.18 -4.69
C GLY A 219 -3.76 6.35 -5.84
N GLY A 220 -4.57 5.34 -5.50
CA GLY A 220 -5.27 4.52 -6.49
C GLY A 220 -6.29 5.30 -7.32
N VAL A 221 -7.05 6.20 -6.70
CA VAL A 221 -7.99 7.08 -7.41
C VAL A 221 -7.23 8.03 -8.36
N LEU A 222 -6.12 8.60 -7.92
CA LEU A 222 -5.29 9.45 -8.77
C LEU A 222 -4.72 8.66 -9.95
N ALA A 223 -4.23 7.46 -9.70
CA ALA A 223 -3.77 6.55 -10.75
C ALA A 223 -4.89 6.26 -11.75
N TRP A 224 -6.09 5.96 -11.28
CA TRP A 224 -7.26 5.77 -12.14
C TRP A 224 -7.59 6.98 -13.00
N LEU A 225 -7.59 8.18 -12.41
CA LEU A 225 -7.96 9.42 -13.11
C LEU A 225 -6.93 9.86 -14.16
N ILE A 226 -5.64 9.71 -13.84
CA ILE A 226 -4.56 10.25 -14.66
C ILE A 226 -3.91 9.15 -15.50
N LEU A 227 -3.74 7.95 -14.94
CA LEU A 227 -2.90 6.91 -15.51
C LEU A 227 -3.69 5.87 -16.32
N GLY A 228 -5.01 5.81 -16.18
CA GLY A 228 -5.86 4.75 -16.76
C GLY A 228 -5.80 4.58 -18.29
N SER A 229 -5.16 5.51 -19.02
CA SER A 229 -4.99 5.41 -20.49
C SER A 229 -3.61 5.79 -21.00
N LEU A 230 -2.67 6.22 -20.16
CA LEU A 230 -1.41 6.85 -20.59
C LEU A 230 -0.15 6.13 -20.06
N VAL A 231 -0.28 5.11 -19.22
CA VAL A 231 0.89 4.50 -18.58
C VAL A 231 1.37 3.30 -19.38
N SER A 232 2.52 3.48 -20.02
CA SER A 232 3.23 2.36 -20.64
C SER A 232 3.81 1.42 -19.56
N PRO A 233 4.06 0.13 -19.86
CA PRO A 233 4.72 -0.81 -18.94
C PRO A 233 6.04 -0.26 -18.39
N LEU A 234 6.79 0.49 -19.20
CA LEU A 234 8.04 1.13 -18.79
C LEU A 234 7.81 2.17 -17.68
N VAL A 235 6.84 3.06 -17.83
CA VAL A 235 6.51 4.10 -16.82
C VAL A 235 6.04 3.43 -15.54
N MET A 236 5.26 2.36 -15.68
CA MET A 236 4.82 1.57 -14.55
C MET A 236 5.97 0.96 -13.78
N GLY A 237 6.85 0.24 -14.46
CA GLY A 237 8.04 -0.34 -13.84
C GLY A 237 8.91 0.75 -13.16
N ALA A 238 9.05 1.92 -13.77
CA ALA A 238 9.78 3.04 -13.17
C ALA A 238 9.14 3.52 -11.86
N ILE A 239 7.80 3.65 -11.82
CA ILE A 239 7.06 4.01 -10.61
C ILE A 239 7.24 2.92 -9.53
N MET A 240 7.04 1.65 -9.89
CA MET A 240 7.20 0.53 -8.95
C MET A 240 8.61 0.47 -8.36
N ALA A 241 9.65 0.67 -9.19
CA ALA A 241 11.03 0.72 -8.71
C ALA A 241 11.26 1.87 -7.73
N ALA A 242 10.74 3.07 -8.02
CA ALA A 242 10.86 4.22 -7.14
C ALA A 242 10.10 4.00 -5.82
N VAL A 243 8.89 3.45 -5.86
CA VAL A 243 8.10 3.10 -4.66
C VAL A 243 8.83 2.07 -3.81
N ALA A 244 9.40 1.02 -4.42
CA ALA A 244 10.23 0.04 -3.70
C ALA A 244 11.41 0.72 -2.98
N GLY A 245 12.05 1.72 -3.60
CA GLY A 245 13.09 2.52 -2.97
C GLY A 245 12.60 3.32 -1.76
N ILE A 246 11.46 3.99 -1.89
CA ILE A 246 10.82 4.73 -0.79
C ILE A 246 10.53 3.79 0.38
N MET A 247 9.93 2.62 0.12
CA MET A 247 9.57 1.65 1.16
C MET A 247 10.78 1.10 1.90
N VAL A 248 11.87 0.82 1.19
CA VAL A 248 13.14 0.39 1.82
C VAL A 248 13.70 1.50 2.71
N ALA A 249 13.75 2.74 2.22
CA ALA A 249 14.24 3.87 3.01
C ALA A 249 13.42 4.08 4.28
N LEU A 250 12.08 4.11 4.16
CA LEU A 250 11.17 4.25 5.29
C LEU A 250 11.34 3.13 6.33
N SER A 251 11.46 1.88 5.88
CA SER A 251 11.63 0.74 6.77
C SER A 251 12.88 0.84 7.60
N VAL A 252 13.99 1.29 6.99
CA VAL A 252 15.32 1.35 7.63
C VAL A 252 15.50 2.63 8.44
N ASP A 253 15.01 3.76 7.95
CA ASP A 253 15.26 5.08 8.53
C ASP A 253 14.22 5.49 9.58
N GLU A 254 12.96 5.08 9.44
CA GLU A 254 11.87 5.48 10.34
C GLU A 254 11.34 4.33 11.19
N LEU A 255 10.84 3.26 10.56
CA LEU A 255 10.15 2.19 11.31
C LEU A 255 11.07 1.44 12.26
N MET A 256 12.27 1.06 11.81
CA MET A 256 13.23 0.32 12.65
C MET A 256 13.80 1.15 13.80
N PRO A 257 14.24 2.38 13.59
CA PRO A 257 14.67 3.26 14.68
C PRO A 257 13.56 3.49 15.70
N LEU A 258 12.34 3.82 15.25
CA LEU A 258 11.19 4.03 16.12
C LEU A 258 10.85 2.77 16.93
N ALA A 259 10.85 1.59 16.30
CA ALA A 259 10.60 0.32 16.97
C ALA A 259 11.62 0.05 18.09
N LYS A 260 12.90 0.33 17.82
CA LYS A 260 14.00 0.20 18.78
C LYS A 260 13.95 1.23 19.91
N GLU A 261 13.46 2.42 19.63
CA GLU A 261 13.25 3.45 20.65
C GLU A 261 12.11 3.08 21.61
N ILE A 262 10.99 2.59 21.06
CA ILE A 262 9.83 2.14 21.86
C ILE A 262 10.18 0.91 22.69
N ASP A 263 10.90 -0.04 22.11
CA ASP A 263 11.36 -1.26 22.76
C ASP A 263 12.83 -1.55 22.43
N PRO A 264 13.78 -1.12 23.29
CA PRO A 264 15.21 -1.34 23.08
C PRO A 264 15.64 -2.82 23.11
N GLN A 265 14.74 -3.73 23.50
CA GLN A 265 15.00 -5.17 23.55
C GLN A 265 15.03 -5.79 22.16
N SER A 266 14.97 -7.12 22.09
CA SER A 266 15.05 -7.87 20.84
C SER A 266 13.72 -7.95 20.07
N ASN A 267 12.60 -7.52 20.68
CA ASN A 267 11.27 -7.70 20.06
C ASN A 267 11.13 -7.03 18.67
N PRO A 268 11.65 -5.81 18.42
CA PRO A 268 11.64 -5.25 17.07
C PRO A 268 12.36 -6.11 16.03
N SER A 269 13.52 -6.67 16.38
CA SER A 269 14.27 -7.56 15.48
C SER A 269 13.54 -8.87 15.21
N TYR A 270 12.88 -9.45 16.24
CA TYR A 270 12.01 -10.62 16.06
C TYR A 270 10.80 -10.26 15.19
N GLY A 271 10.25 -9.05 15.34
CA GLY A 271 9.21 -8.53 14.45
C GLY A 271 9.65 -8.55 12.99
N VAL A 272 10.82 -7.98 12.67
CA VAL A 272 11.36 -7.98 11.29
C VAL A 272 11.49 -9.39 10.74
N LEU A 273 12.12 -10.30 11.49
CA LEU A 273 12.31 -11.69 11.05
C LEU A 273 10.95 -12.38 10.82
N CYS A 274 10.00 -12.17 11.72
CA CYS A 274 8.66 -12.72 11.58
C CYS A 274 7.93 -12.12 10.37
N GLY A 275 7.98 -10.80 10.16
CA GLY A 275 7.38 -10.12 9.03
C GLY A 275 7.94 -10.60 7.70
N MET A 276 9.27 -10.70 7.58
CA MET A 276 9.92 -11.27 6.40
C MET A 276 9.50 -12.72 6.17
N SER A 277 9.43 -13.54 7.24
CA SER A 277 9.03 -14.94 7.12
C SER A 277 7.58 -15.10 6.67
N VAL A 278 6.66 -14.34 7.27
CA VAL A 278 5.23 -14.36 6.89
C VAL A 278 5.05 -13.91 5.45
N MET A 279 5.71 -12.80 5.06
CA MET A 279 5.64 -12.31 3.69
C MET A 279 6.24 -13.29 2.70
N GLY A 280 7.42 -13.86 2.98
CA GLY A 280 8.04 -14.87 2.12
C GLY A 280 7.18 -16.11 1.96
N LEU A 281 6.54 -16.59 3.04
CA LEU A 281 5.61 -17.71 2.95
C LEU A 281 4.35 -17.35 2.15
N SER A 282 3.82 -16.14 2.30
CA SER A 282 2.65 -15.67 1.53
C SER A 282 2.95 -15.61 0.03
N LEU A 283 4.14 -15.13 -0.37
CA LEU A 283 4.58 -15.14 -1.78
C LEU A 283 4.66 -16.57 -2.33
N VAL A 284 5.23 -17.51 -1.59
CA VAL A 284 5.28 -18.92 -2.00
C VAL A 284 3.87 -19.50 -2.19
N VAL A 285 2.96 -19.21 -1.24
CA VAL A 285 1.56 -19.66 -1.35
C VAL A 285 0.89 -19.06 -2.58
N LEU A 286 1.02 -17.75 -2.83
CA LEU A 286 0.46 -17.09 -4.00
C LEU A 286 1.00 -17.69 -5.31
N GLN A 287 2.31 -17.90 -5.41
CA GLN A 287 2.93 -18.55 -6.57
C GLN A 287 2.43 -19.98 -6.77
N THR A 288 2.29 -20.78 -5.71
CA THR A 288 1.76 -22.16 -5.82
C THR A 288 0.29 -22.19 -6.21
N MET A 289 -0.47 -21.14 -5.91
CA MET A 289 -1.86 -20.99 -6.36
C MET A 289 -1.98 -20.41 -7.78
N GLY A 290 -0.88 -20.08 -8.44
CA GLY A 290 -0.87 -19.46 -9.77
C GLY A 290 -1.24 -17.97 -9.74
N ILE A 291 -1.11 -17.31 -8.59
CA ILE A 291 -1.44 -15.90 -8.35
C ILE A 291 -0.13 -15.10 -8.17
N GLY A 292 0.88 -15.36 -8.98
CA GLY A 292 2.17 -14.68 -8.85
C GLY A 292 3.05 -14.84 -10.08
#